data_973ed2ea965d278e13daa53ff459ee0c
#
_entry.id   973ed2ea965d278e13daa53ff459ee0c
#
_cell.length_a   1.000
_cell.length_b   1.000
_cell.length_c   1.000
_cell.angle_alpha   90.00
_cell.angle_beta   90.00
_cell.angle_gamma   90.00
#
_symmetry.space_group_name_H-M   'P 1'
#
loop_
_entity.id
_entity.type
_entity.pdbx_description
1 polymer ?
#
loop_
_entity_poly.entity_id
_entity_poly.type
_entity_poly.pdbx_seq_one_letter_code
_entity_poly.pdbx_strand_id
1 'polypeptide(L)'
;MNFLAEKIEKLLLNNECVIIHSFGGFIKNDKSATIVADNITPPMVEVSFNSMLRHDDGLLCSLIADENNISYKAATQVVTKHLENLRSGLLQENRVIFGNIGEFIRTNDTIEFIPFVADYLPENYGQGVINVKFRKKTQNIGNGIVVDEDV
;
A
#
# COMPACT_ATOMS: atom_id res chain seq x y z
N MET A 1 -10.39 1.93 -8.92
CA MET A 1 -9.40 1.60 -7.86
C MET A 1 -9.08 0.12 -7.89
N ASN A 2 -7.87 -0.24 -7.56
CA ASN A 2 -7.45 -1.63 -7.50
C ASN A 2 -8.12 -2.33 -6.31
N PHE A 3 -8.80 -3.44 -6.59
CA PHE A 3 -9.53 -4.17 -5.55
C PHE A 3 -8.61 -4.65 -4.42
N LEU A 4 -7.49 -5.27 -4.78
CA LEU A 4 -6.55 -5.78 -3.76
C LEU A 4 -5.96 -4.64 -2.94
N ALA A 5 -5.61 -3.53 -3.59
CA ALA A 5 -5.05 -2.39 -2.89
C ALA A 5 -6.03 -1.82 -1.86
N GLU A 6 -7.29 -1.75 -2.19
CA GLU A 6 -8.33 -1.28 -1.26
C GLU A 6 -8.38 -2.16 -0.01
N LYS A 7 -8.33 -3.47 -0.19
CA LYS A 7 -8.37 -4.41 0.94
C LYS A 7 -7.07 -4.37 1.76
N ILE A 8 -5.94 -4.23 1.09
CA ILE A 8 -4.64 -4.09 1.77
C ILE A 8 -4.61 -2.81 2.61
N GLU A 9 -5.06 -1.68 2.06
CA GLU A 9 -5.13 -0.43 2.81
C GLU A 9 -5.98 -0.57 4.07
N LYS A 10 -7.13 -1.23 3.94
CA LYS A 10 -8.03 -1.45 5.06
C LYS A 10 -7.37 -2.28 6.16
N LEU A 11 -6.66 -3.33 5.79
CA LEU A 11 -5.96 -4.19 6.73
C LEU A 11 -4.78 -3.49 7.39
N LEU A 12 -4.08 -2.63 6.67
CA LEU A 12 -2.93 -1.91 7.21
C LEU A 12 -3.31 -0.86 8.26
N LEU A 13 -4.59 -0.52 8.38
CA LEU A 13 -5.03 0.34 9.48
C LEU A 13 -4.84 -0.32 10.84
N ASN A 14 -4.95 -1.64 10.90
CA ASN A 14 -4.87 -2.40 12.14
C ASN A 14 -3.75 -3.44 12.18
N ASN A 15 -3.00 -3.58 11.10
CA ASN A 15 -1.94 -4.57 11.01
C ASN A 15 -0.70 -3.91 10.42
N GLU A 16 0.47 -4.28 10.91
CA GLU A 16 1.71 -3.72 10.40
C GLU A 16 2.20 -4.42 9.13
N CYS A 17 1.68 -5.60 8.86
CA CYS A 17 2.10 -6.38 7.70
C CYS A 17 0.90 -7.15 7.15
N VAL A 18 0.77 -7.15 5.83
CA VAL A 18 -0.25 -7.93 5.13
C VAL A 18 0.42 -8.63 3.96
N ILE A 19 0.30 -9.94 3.90
CA ILE A 19 0.96 -10.75 2.88
C ILE A 19 -0.06 -11.27 1.87
N ILE A 20 0.26 -11.11 0.59
CA ILE A 20 -0.47 -11.78 -0.48
C ILE A 20 0.31 -13.03 -0.83
N HIS A 21 -0.30 -14.18 -0.63
CA HIS A 21 0.34 -15.47 -0.89
C HIS A 21 0.91 -15.53 -2.31
N SER A 22 2.11 -16.02 -2.45
CA SER A 22 2.85 -16.17 -3.71
C SER A 22 3.25 -14.87 -4.39
N PHE A 23 2.99 -13.73 -3.78
CA PHE A 23 3.29 -12.43 -4.39
C PHE A 23 4.27 -11.61 -3.55
N GLY A 24 3.91 -11.29 -2.33
CA GLY A 24 4.76 -10.53 -1.45
C GLY A 24 3.98 -9.91 -0.31
N GLY A 25 4.69 -9.24 0.59
CA GLY A 25 4.12 -8.61 1.76
C GLY A 25 4.24 -7.09 1.74
N PHE A 26 3.22 -6.44 2.26
CA PHE A 26 3.19 -4.99 2.43
C PHE A 26 3.42 -4.70 3.90
N ILE A 27 4.37 -3.83 4.19
CA ILE A 27 4.78 -3.49 5.54
C ILE A 27 4.56 -2.01 5.78
N LYS A 28 3.80 -1.71 6.82
CA LYS A 28 3.54 -0.33 7.22
C LYS A 28 4.69 0.16 8.10
N ASN A 29 5.34 1.21 7.67
CA ASN A 29 6.44 1.83 8.40
C ASN A 29 5.98 3.18 8.92
N ASP A 30 5.91 3.33 10.22
CA ASP A 30 5.60 4.59 10.86
C ASP A 30 6.89 5.37 11.05
N LYS A 31 6.87 6.64 10.65
CA LYS A 31 7.98 7.55 10.87
C LYS A 31 7.54 8.59 11.87
N SER A 32 8.24 8.63 12.99
CA SER A 32 7.95 9.59 14.05
C SER A 32 8.21 11.03 13.58
N ALA A 33 7.53 11.96 14.22
CA ALA A 33 7.82 13.37 14.01
C ALA A 33 9.28 13.66 14.38
N THR A 34 9.93 14.50 13.60
CA THR A 34 11.31 14.92 13.86
C THR A 34 11.39 16.44 13.91
N ILE A 35 12.33 16.92 14.73
CA ILE A 35 12.61 18.36 14.83
C ILE A 35 14.07 18.55 14.45
N VAL A 36 14.30 19.30 13.38
CA VAL A 36 15.65 19.64 12.92
C VAL A 36 15.70 21.16 12.80
N ALA A 37 16.54 21.79 13.61
CA ALA A 37 16.59 23.24 13.72
C ALA A 37 15.21 23.79 14.08
N ASP A 38 14.64 24.66 13.27
CA ASP A 38 13.30 25.21 13.51
C ASP A 38 12.21 24.49 12.70
N ASN A 39 12.57 23.39 12.06
CA ASN A 39 11.64 22.63 11.22
C ASN A 39 11.12 21.40 11.94
N ILE A 40 9.81 21.22 11.90
CA ILE A 40 9.15 20.05 12.45
C ILE A 40 8.63 19.22 11.30
N THR A 41 9.08 17.98 11.22
CA THR A 41 8.54 17.01 10.26
C THR A 41 7.45 16.20 10.97
N PRO A 42 6.20 16.27 10.50
CA PRO A 42 5.12 15.52 11.14
C PRO A 42 5.32 14.01 10.98
N PRO A 43 4.66 13.20 11.82
CA PRO A 43 4.71 11.76 11.64
C PRO A 43 4.08 11.35 10.32
N MET A 44 4.68 10.36 9.68
CA MET A 44 4.25 9.88 8.37
C MET A 44 4.15 8.36 8.36
N VAL A 45 3.40 7.85 7.41
CA VAL A 45 3.31 6.41 7.16
C VAL A 45 3.75 6.15 5.73
N GLU A 46 4.59 5.15 5.56
CA GLU A 46 5.01 4.68 4.26
C GLU A 46 4.87 3.17 4.22
N VAL A 47 4.34 2.64 3.13
CA VAL A 47 4.21 1.20 2.95
C VAL A 47 5.33 0.72 2.07
N SER A 48 6.10 -0.24 2.55
CA SER A 48 7.11 -0.91 1.74
C SER A 48 6.59 -2.26 1.28
N PHE A 49 7.18 -2.79 0.23
CA PHE A 49 6.83 -4.08 -0.31
C PHE A 49 8.05 -5.00 -0.30
N ASN A 50 7.86 -6.23 0.19
CA ASN A 50 8.91 -7.23 0.23
C ASN A 50 8.44 -8.49 -0.48
N SER A 51 9.01 -8.77 -1.65
CA SER A 51 8.65 -9.93 -2.46
C SER A 51 9.08 -11.26 -1.85
N MET A 52 9.90 -11.24 -0.82
CA MET A 52 10.33 -12.43 -0.11
C MET A 52 9.31 -12.92 0.92
N LEU A 53 8.38 -12.08 1.31
CA LEU A 53 7.32 -12.43 2.25
C LEU A 53 6.19 -13.10 1.48
N ARG A 54 6.18 -14.40 1.44
CA ARG A 54 5.22 -15.17 0.63
C ARG A 54 4.35 -16.13 1.43
N HIS A 55 4.57 -16.23 2.72
CA HIS A 55 3.73 -17.05 3.59
C HIS A 55 2.41 -16.35 3.82
N ASP A 56 1.32 -17.05 3.54
CA ASP A 56 -0.01 -16.50 3.74
C ASP A 56 -0.27 -16.28 5.24
N ASP A 57 -0.56 -15.03 5.62
CA ASP A 57 -0.94 -14.71 6.99
C ASP A 57 -2.45 -14.82 7.22
N GLY A 58 -3.20 -15.14 6.16
CA GLY A 58 -4.64 -15.33 6.21
C GLY A 58 -5.47 -14.05 6.29
N LEU A 59 -4.85 -12.90 6.44
CA LEU A 59 -5.58 -11.65 6.65
C LEU A 59 -6.41 -11.23 5.45
N LEU A 60 -5.79 -11.23 4.27
CA LEU A 60 -6.47 -10.75 3.05
C LEU A 60 -7.63 -11.65 2.65
N CYS A 61 -7.40 -12.94 2.60
CA CYS A 61 -8.45 -13.88 2.21
C CYS A 61 -9.57 -13.94 3.24
N SER A 62 -9.26 -13.85 4.53
CA SER A 62 -10.28 -13.80 5.57
C SER A 62 -11.15 -12.55 5.46
N LEU A 63 -10.55 -11.40 5.19
CA LEU A 63 -11.32 -10.17 5.01
C LEU A 63 -12.26 -10.29 3.80
N ILE A 64 -11.76 -10.76 2.68
CA ILE A 64 -12.57 -10.92 1.47
C ILE A 64 -13.70 -11.93 1.69
N ALA A 65 -13.40 -13.03 2.36
CA ALA A 65 -14.40 -14.04 2.66
C ALA A 65 -15.52 -13.47 3.53
N ASP A 66 -15.16 -12.74 4.58
CA ASP A 66 -16.13 -12.16 5.50
C ASP A 66 -16.98 -11.07 4.85
N GLU A 67 -16.37 -10.20 4.06
CA GLU A 67 -17.09 -9.11 3.43
C GLU A 67 -18.04 -9.55 2.33
N ASN A 68 -17.78 -10.69 1.72
CA ASN A 68 -18.56 -11.16 0.58
C ASN A 68 -19.37 -12.43 0.89
N ASN A 69 -19.33 -12.92 2.13
CA ASN A 69 -20.01 -14.15 2.53
C ASN A 69 -19.65 -15.35 1.64
N ILE A 70 -18.38 -15.50 1.37
CA ILE A 70 -17.84 -16.61 0.58
C ILE A 70 -16.87 -17.41 1.44
N SER A 71 -16.55 -18.62 0.97
CA SER A 71 -15.57 -19.44 1.67
C SER A 71 -14.16 -18.87 1.54
N TYR A 72 -13.28 -19.27 2.43
CA TYR A 72 -11.86 -18.90 2.35
C TYR A 72 -11.27 -19.35 1.01
N LYS A 73 -11.62 -20.55 0.58
CA LYS A 73 -11.17 -21.09 -0.72
C LYS A 73 -11.62 -20.21 -1.88
N ALA A 74 -12.87 -19.76 -1.86
CA ALA A 74 -13.38 -18.86 -2.89
C ALA A 74 -12.65 -17.51 -2.86
N ALA A 75 -12.34 -17.03 -1.66
CA ALA A 75 -11.58 -15.80 -1.50
C ALA A 75 -10.15 -15.92 -2.08
N THR A 76 -9.49 -17.05 -1.90
CA THR A 76 -8.18 -17.28 -2.51
C THR A 76 -8.23 -17.24 -4.03
N GLN A 77 -9.31 -17.74 -4.62
CA GLN A 77 -9.52 -17.68 -6.07
C GLN A 77 -9.70 -16.24 -6.55
N VAL A 78 -10.43 -15.42 -5.78
CA VAL A 78 -10.60 -14.00 -6.07
C VAL A 78 -9.25 -13.29 -6.06
N VAL A 79 -8.43 -13.53 -5.04
CA VAL A 79 -7.10 -12.95 -4.94
C VAL A 79 -6.23 -13.36 -6.12
N THR A 80 -6.24 -14.64 -6.48
CA THR A 80 -5.44 -15.15 -7.59
C THR A 80 -5.83 -14.46 -8.90
N LYS A 81 -7.12 -14.30 -9.14
CA LYS A 81 -7.58 -13.62 -10.35
C LYS A 81 -7.12 -12.17 -10.42
N HIS A 82 -7.21 -11.46 -9.30
CA HIS A 82 -6.74 -10.06 -9.27
C HIS A 82 -5.21 -9.96 -9.41
N LEU A 83 -4.46 -10.92 -8.89
CA LEU A 83 -3.01 -10.98 -9.10
C LEU A 83 -2.65 -11.21 -10.56
N GLU A 84 -3.39 -12.08 -11.24
CA GLU A 84 -3.18 -12.30 -12.67
C GLU A 84 -3.42 -11.02 -13.46
N ASN A 85 -4.47 -10.27 -13.11
CA ASN A 85 -4.75 -8.99 -13.75
C ASN A 85 -3.63 -7.97 -13.48
N LEU A 86 -3.10 -7.94 -12.27
CA LEU A 86 -1.99 -7.08 -11.91
C LEU A 86 -0.74 -7.41 -12.75
N ARG A 87 -0.41 -8.68 -12.84
CA ARG A 87 0.74 -9.14 -13.61
C ARG A 87 0.58 -8.84 -15.10
N SER A 88 -0.63 -9.04 -15.63
CA SER A 88 -0.91 -8.69 -17.03
C SER A 88 -0.77 -7.20 -17.27
N GLY A 89 -1.26 -6.38 -16.36
CA GLY A 89 -1.10 -4.93 -16.46
C GLY A 89 0.35 -4.52 -16.48
N LEU A 90 1.18 -5.14 -15.64
CA LEU A 90 2.62 -4.86 -15.61
C LEU A 90 3.32 -5.28 -16.91
N LEU A 91 2.89 -6.38 -17.54
CA LEU A 91 3.45 -6.81 -18.80
C LEU A 91 3.07 -5.87 -19.94
N GLN A 92 1.88 -5.33 -19.93
CA GLN A 92 1.37 -4.47 -21.00
C GLN A 92 1.79 -3.01 -20.85
N GLU A 93 1.67 -2.49 -19.62
CA GLU A 93 1.83 -1.06 -19.36
C GLU A 93 3.16 -0.72 -18.65
N ASN A 94 3.89 -1.71 -18.16
CA ASN A 94 5.09 -1.55 -17.34
C ASN A 94 4.87 -0.80 -16.02
N ARG A 95 3.63 -0.46 -15.70
CA ARG A 95 3.29 0.29 -14.52
C ARG A 95 1.84 0.00 -14.14
N VAL A 96 1.61 -0.22 -12.86
CA VAL A 96 0.27 -0.39 -12.31
C VAL A 96 0.17 0.38 -10.99
N ILE A 97 -0.79 1.27 -10.91
CA ILE A 97 -1.06 1.99 -9.67
C ILE A 97 -1.79 1.04 -8.71
N PHE A 98 -1.27 0.91 -7.51
CA PHE A 98 -1.83 0.02 -6.49
C PHE A 98 -2.55 0.85 -5.44
N GLY A 99 -3.73 1.32 -5.77
CA GLY A 99 -4.54 2.15 -4.90
C GLY A 99 -3.83 3.45 -4.49
N ASN A 100 -3.93 3.77 -3.22
CA ASN A 100 -3.32 4.99 -2.66
C ASN A 100 -2.00 4.71 -1.95
N ILE A 101 -1.52 3.48 -1.95
CA ILE A 101 -0.32 3.12 -1.19
C ILE A 101 0.96 3.12 -2.01
N GLY A 102 0.84 3.00 -3.32
CA GLY A 102 2.01 3.04 -4.18
C GLY A 102 1.72 2.60 -5.59
N GLU A 103 2.77 2.32 -6.33
CA GLU A 103 2.67 1.79 -7.69
C GLU A 103 3.73 0.74 -7.94
N PHE A 104 3.41 -0.23 -8.77
CA PHE A 104 4.37 -1.21 -9.25
C PHE A 104 4.90 -0.77 -10.59
N ILE A 105 6.20 -0.87 -10.79
CA ILE A 105 6.88 -0.54 -12.03
C ILE A 105 7.71 -1.75 -12.46
N ARG A 106 7.58 -2.12 -13.71
CA ARG A 106 8.39 -3.18 -14.30
C ARG A 106 9.48 -2.56 -15.17
N THR A 107 10.73 -2.86 -14.84
CA THR A 107 11.88 -2.45 -15.62
C THR A 107 12.65 -3.71 -16.00
N ASN A 108 12.71 -4.03 -17.27
CA ASN A 108 13.23 -5.30 -17.77
C ASN A 108 12.44 -6.45 -17.14
N ASP A 109 13.09 -7.33 -16.38
CA ASP A 109 12.43 -8.44 -15.73
C ASP A 109 12.22 -8.21 -14.22
N THR A 110 12.47 -6.98 -13.78
CA THR A 110 12.38 -6.62 -12.37
C THR A 110 11.14 -5.79 -12.09
N ILE A 111 10.44 -6.13 -11.02
CA ILE A 111 9.27 -5.39 -10.56
C ILE A 111 9.65 -4.68 -9.27
N GLU A 112 9.42 -3.36 -9.23
CA GLU A 112 9.68 -2.54 -8.07
C GLU A 112 8.39 -1.90 -7.59
N PHE A 113 8.28 -1.70 -6.29
CA PHE A 113 7.18 -0.99 -5.68
C PHE A 113 7.65 0.39 -5.23
N ILE A 114 6.98 1.42 -5.72
CA ILE A 114 7.28 2.81 -5.34
C ILE A 114 6.16 3.27 -4.41
N PRO A 115 6.44 3.47 -3.11
CA PRO A 115 5.41 3.86 -2.16
C PRO A 115 4.96 5.30 -2.33
N PHE A 116 3.71 5.57 -1.99
CA PHE A 116 3.20 6.93 -1.83
C PHE A 116 3.34 7.32 -0.36
N VAL A 117 3.43 8.62 -0.10
CA VAL A 117 3.54 9.12 1.27
C VAL A 117 2.16 9.30 1.86
N ALA A 118 2.00 8.94 3.13
CA ALA A 118 0.76 9.14 3.85
C ALA A 118 1.04 9.93 5.13
N ASP A 119 0.17 10.88 5.41
CA ASP A 119 0.23 11.68 6.63
C ASP A 119 -0.89 11.24 7.57
N TYR A 120 -0.63 11.34 8.86
CA TYR A 120 -1.70 11.18 9.84
C TYR A 120 -2.64 12.39 9.78
N LEU A 121 -3.93 12.12 9.80
CA LEU A 121 -4.91 13.20 9.81
C LEU A 121 -4.92 13.88 11.19
N PRO A 122 -4.81 15.22 11.24
CA PRO A 122 -4.72 15.94 12.52
C PRO A 122 -5.86 15.65 13.50
N GLU A 123 -7.08 15.50 13.00
CA GLU A 123 -8.24 15.25 13.84
C GLU A 123 -8.20 13.89 14.55
N ASN A 124 -7.34 12.99 14.09
CA ASN A 124 -7.19 11.66 14.67
C ASN A 124 -5.89 11.51 15.45
N TYR A 125 -5.09 12.56 15.49
CA TYR A 125 -3.79 12.51 16.13
C TYR A 125 -3.93 12.42 17.66
N GLY A 126 -3.30 11.43 18.25
CA GLY A 126 -3.38 11.21 19.68
C GLY A 126 -4.58 10.37 20.12
N GLN A 127 -5.46 10.00 19.22
CA GLN A 127 -6.55 9.07 19.50
C GLN A 127 -6.07 7.63 19.27
N GLY A 128 -6.72 6.68 19.87
CA GLY A 128 -6.34 5.28 19.72
C GLY A 128 -6.51 4.71 18.33
N VAL A 129 -7.35 5.37 17.51
CA VAL A 129 -7.54 4.99 16.11
C VAL A 129 -6.87 6.04 15.24
N ILE A 130 -5.98 5.61 14.36
CA ILE A 130 -5.26 6.49 13.47
C ILE A 130 -5.80 6.30 12.06
N ASN A 131 -6.36 7.36 11.50
CA ASN A 131 -6.74 7.39 10.09
C ASN A 131 -5.59 7.98 9.30
N VAL A 132 -5.31 7.36 8.17
CA VAL A 132 -4.20 7.73 7.31
C VAL A 132 -4.73 8.00 5.92
N LYS A 133 -4.30 9.11 5.33
CA LYS A 133 -4.58 9.40 3.94
C LYS A 133 -3.31 9.20 3.13
N PHE A 134 -3.32 8.21 2.26
CA PHE A 134 -2.20 7.94 1.38
C PHE A 134 -2.28 8.84 0.14
N ARG A 135 -1.14 9.32 -0.32
CA ARG A 135 -1.05 10.12 -1.52
C ARG A 135 0.30 9.95 -2.18
N LYS A 136 0.37 10.32 -3.45
CA LYS A 136 1.58 10.19 -4.23
C LYS A 136 2.71 11.02 -3.63
N LYS A 137 3.91 10.44 -3.58
CA LYS A 137 5.08 11.10 -3.02
C LYS A 137 5.47 12.30 -3.88
N THR A 138 5.68 13.46 -3.22
CA THR A 138 6.14 14.66 -3.87
C THR A 138 7.60 14.51 -4.27
N GLN A 139 7.94 14.96 -5.46
CA GLN A 139 9.32 14.97 -5.93
C GLN A 139 9.78 16.40 -6.15
N ASN A 140 11.03 16.67 -5.76
CA ASN A 140 11.69 17.90 -6.12
C ASN A 140 12.25 17.77 -7.53
N ILE A 141 11.89 18.71 -8.38
CA ILE A 141 12.43 18.78 -9.72
C ILE A 141 13.16 20.11 -9.84
N GLY A 142 14.48 20.08 -9.70
CA GLY A 142 15.27 21.30 -9.69
C GLY A 142 14.85 22.20 -8.53
N ASN A 143 14.38 23.40 -8.86
CA ASN A 143 13.88 24.34 -7.85
C ASN A 143 12.38 24.22 -7.63
N GLY A 144 11.74 23.33 -8.37
CA GLY A 144 10.30 23.17 -8.29
C GLY A 144 9.88 22.09 -7.33
N ILE A 145 8.72 22.28 -6.77
CA ILE A 145 8.08 21.25 -5.96
C ILE A 145 6.88 20.77 -6.75
N VAL A 146 6.85 19.48 -7.01
CA VAL A 146 5.69 18.89 -7.65
C VAL A 146 4.61 18.75 -6.60
N VAL A 147 3.43 19.28 -6.91
CA VAL A 147 2.30 19.21 -5.99
C VAL A 147 1.85 17.77 -5.88
N ASP A 148 1.59 17.33 -4.65
CA ASP A 148 1.01 16.03 -4.40
C ASP A 148 -0.36 15.94 -5.02
N GLU A 149 -0.65 14.80 -5.63
CA GLU A 149 -1.97 14.49 -6.12
C GLU A 149 -2.62 13.51 -5.16
N ASP A 150 -3.85 13.83 -4.75
CA ASP A 150 -4.64 12.89 -3.99
C ASP A 150 -5.07 11.75 -4.91
N VAL A 151 -4.88 10.56 -4.46
CA VAL A 151 -5.17 9.37 -5.26
C VAL A 151 -6.50 8.76 -4.86
#